data_485118f887f743c47d143d4213100caa
#
_entry.id   485118f887f743c47d143d4213100caa
#
_cell.length_a   1.000
_cell.length_b   1.000
_cell.length_c   1.000
_cell.angle_alpha   90.00
_cell.angle_beta   90.00
_cell.angle_gamma   90.00
#
_symmetry.space_group_name_H-M   'P 1'
#
loop_
_entity.id
_entity.type
_entity.pdbx_description
1 polymer ?
#
loop_
_entity_poly.entity_id
_entity_poly.type
_entity_poly.pdbx_seq_one_letter_code
_entity_poly.pdbx_strand_id
1 'polypeptide(L)'
;MLFSIGIGKLATKRHKIRKNLLWLLCLLVANPLLWSLPAYLHAQWLQYPTAGVPRLPDGSPNLNAPAPRRPDGKPDLSGIWDIEHNKPCPPGGCADMYIGEEFLDIGWSIHGLPYQPWAAEVTKKRTEDNGMADPISHCLPAGIVKGLTIPLFRKMIQMPGLLVILNELGSSYRQIFTDGRPMPSIDQPTFNGYSVGRWEGDTLVVETTGFKDQMWLDRNGSPLTDAAKLTERFHRVNFGKLEIEITVDDPKAYTKPWTVKLTQLIVLDTELIDYICVENEKDATRYRETNK
;
A
#
# COMPACT_ATOMS: atom_id res chain seq x y z
N MET A 1 -66.91 47.55 -30.76
CA MET A 1 -67.30 46.15 -30.99
C MET A 1 -66.11 45.37 -31.48
N LEU A 2 -65.74 44.30 -30.80
CA LEU A 2 -64.79 43.28 -31.21
C LEU A 2 -63.29 43.67 -31.22
N PHE A 3 -62.56 43.26 -30.16
CA PHE A 3 -61.32 42.51 -30.23
C PHE A 3 -60.90 42.14 -28.80
N SER A 4 -61.46 41.04 -28.26
CA SER A 4 -61.00 40.46 -27.00
C SER A 4 -61.30 38.96 -26.97
N ILE A 5 -60.67 38.19 -27.86
CA ILE A 5 -60.62 36.72 -27.77
C ILE A 5 -59.32 36.24 -28.45
N GLY A 6 -58.24 36.11 -27.72
CA GLY A 6 -57.01 35.56 -28.31
C GLY A 6 -55.88 35.29 -27.32
N ILE A 7 -55.88 35.99 -26.18
CA ILE A 7 -54.70 35.92 -25.29
C ILE A 7 -54.83 34.81 -24.22
N GLY A 8 -56.03 34.41 -23.83
CA GLY A 8 -56.27 33.43 -22.77
C GLY A 8 -55.90 31.97 -23.13
N LYS A 9 -56.01 31.57 -24.40
CA LYS A 9 -55.73 30.18 -24.81
C LYS A 9 -54.24 29.86 -25.01
N LEU A 10 -53.39 30.84 -25.29
CA LEU A 10 -51.94 30.67 -25.40
C LEU A 10 -51.26 30.61 -24.02
N ALA A 11 -51.74 31.35 -23.05
CA ALA A 11 -51.21 31.35 -21.68
C ALA A 11 -51.47 30.02 -20.95
N THR A 12 -52.67 29.45 -21.11
CA THR A 12 -53.01 28.13 -20.51
C THR A 12 -52.24 26.96 -21.15
N LYS A 13 -51.96 27.01 -22.43
CA LYS A 13 -51.18 25.96 -23.10
C LYS A 13 -49.71 25.98 -22.68
N ARG A 14 -49.09 27.15 -22.51
CA ARG A 14 -47.73 27.29 -21.97
C ARG A 14 -47.63 26.88 -20.51
N HIS A 15 -48.61 27.11 -19.69
CA HIS A 15 -48.62 26.72 -18.27
C HIS A 15 -48.77 25.23 -18.10
N LYS A 16 -49.54 24.56 -18.93
CA LYS A 16 -49.69 23.10 -18.97
C LYS A 16 -48.40 22.38 -19.43
N ILE A 17 -47.68 22.92 -20.40
CA ILE A 17 -46.40 22.41 -20.87
C ILE A 17 -45.32 22.54 -19.81
N ARG A 18 -45.26 23.70 -19.08
CA ARG A 18 -44.32 23.91 -17.98
C ARG A 18 -44.60 22.95 -16.80
N LYS A 19 -45.85 22.71 -16.44
CA LYS A 19 -46.19 21.73 -15.39
C LYS A 19 -45.82 20.32 -15.77
N ASN A 20 -46.05 19.91 -17.00
CA ASN A 20 -45.67 18.57 -17.47
C ASN A 20 -44.14 18.39 -17.54
N LEU A 21 -43.39 19.44 -17.91
CA LEU A 21 -41.93 19.43 -17.90
C LEU A 21 -41.33 19.35 -16.49
N LEU A 22 -41.94 20.10 -15.53
CA LEU A 22 -41.56 19.99 -14.11
C LEU A 22 -41.86 18.60 -13.54
N TRP A 23 -42.99 18.00 -13.89
CA TRP A 23 -43.35 16.64 -13.45
C TRP A 23 -42.38 15.59 -14.03
N LEU A 24 -41.98 15.71 -15.29
CA LEU A 24 -40.98 14.86 -15.90
C LEU A 24 -39.60 15.04 -15.26
N LEU A 25 -39.20 16.25 -14.92
CA LEU A 25 -37.97 16.53 -14.18
C LEU A 25 -38.01 15.96 -12.75
N CYS A 26 -39.15 16.09 -12.04
CA CYS A 26 -39.30 15.47 -10.72
C CYS A 26 -39.30 13.95 -10.76
N LEU A 27 -39.83 13.31 -11.81
CA LEU A 27 -39.79 11.85 -11.98
C LEU A 27 -38.38 11.35 -12.30
N LEU A 28 -37.56 12.15 -13.00
CA LEU A 28 -36.16 11.81 -13.26
C LEU A 28 -35.30 11.94 -11.97
N VAL A 29 -35.60 12.88 -11.09
CA VAL A 29 -34.90 13.07 -9.82
C VAL A 29 -35.35 12.08 -8.74
N ALA A 30 -36.61 11.61 -8.82
CA ALA A 30 -37.21 10.71 -7.84
C ALA A 30 -37.02 9.22 -8.15
N ASN A 31 -36.31 8.87 -9.23
CA ASN A 31 -36.08 7.47 -9.56
C ASN A 31 -34.79 6.96 -8.87
N PRO A 32 -34.88 6.29 -7.71
CA PRO A 32 -33.71 5.81 -6.97
C PRO A 32 -32.89 4.76 -7.73
N LEU A 33 -33.44 4.18 -8.81
CA LEU A 33 -32.74 3.25 -9.67
C LEU A 33 -31.67 3.93 -10.57
N LEU A 34 -31.77 5.23 -10.83
CA LEU A 34 -30.75 5.97 -11.56
C LEU A 34 -29.57 6.40 -10.69
N TRP A 35 -29.71 6.32 -9.34
CA TRP A 35 -28.66 6.65 -8.40
C TRP A 35 -27.94 5.43 -7.85
N SER A 36 -28.35 4.23 -8.23
CA SER A 36 -27.78 2.97 -7.76
C SER A 36 -26.79 2.31 -8.71
N LEU A 37 -26.29 3.03 -9.71
CA LEU A 37 -25.06 2.61 -10.37
C LEU A 37 -23.93 2.96 -9.38
N PRO A 38 -23.29 1.95 -8.78
CA PRO A 38 -22.07 2.22 -8.04
C PRO A 38 -21.12 2.85 -9.04
N ALA A 39 -20.89 4.16 -8.95
CA ALA A 39 -19.73 4.76 -9.56
C ALA A 39 -18.54 4.13 -8.83
N TYR A 40 -18.04 3.02 -9.34
CA TYR A 40 -16.72 2.54 -9.00
C TYR A 40 -15.77 3.65 -9.44
N LEU A 41 -15.45 4.55 -8.53
CA LEU A 41 -14.36 5.50 -8.68
C LEU A 41 -13.08 4.68 -8.59
N HIS A 42 -12.75 3.99 -9.66
CA HIS A 42 -11.44 3.40 -9.81
C HIS A 42 -10.47 4.54 -10.11
N ALA A 43 -9.65 4.89 -9.13
CA ALA A 43 -8.59 5.89 -9.31
C ALA A 43 -7.43 5.36 -10.16
N GLN A 44 -7.45 4.08 -10.51
CA GLN A 44 -6.40 3.37 -11.25
C GLN A 44 -6.85 2.98 -12.65
N TRP A 45 -5.90 2.51 -13.46
CA TRP A 45 -6.13 2.07 -14.84
C TRP A 45 -7.20 0.96 -14.89
N LEU A 46 -8.36 1.29 -15.45
CA LEU A 46 -9.45 0.35 -15.59
C LEU A 46 -9.20 -0.61 -16.75
N GLN A 47 -9.48 -1.90 -16.52
CA GLN A 47 -9.52 -2.92 -17.56
C GLN A 47 -8.20 -3.11 -18.33
N TYR A 48 -7.08 -3.13 -17.62
CA TYR A 48 -5.79 -3.53 -18.20
C TYR A 48 -5.56 -5.02 -17.90
N PRO A 49 -5.97 -5.94 -18.81
CA PRO A 49 -5.99 -7.36 -18.51
C PRO A 49 -4.59 -7.90 -18.14
N THR A 50 -4.49 -8.54 -16.98
CA THR A 50 -3.27 -9.21 -16.56
C THR A 50 -3.07 -10.47 -17.41
N ALA A 51 -1.92 -10.55 -18.08
CA ALA A 51 -1.59 -11.70 -18.91
C ALA A 51 -1.30 -12.95 -18.06
N GLY A 52 -1.66 -14.13 -18.57
CA GLY A 52 -1.28 -15.42 -17.97
C GLY A 52 -2.01 -15.78 -16.67
N VAL A 53 -3.12 -15.10 -16.34
CA VAL A 53 -3.93 -15.42 -15.16
C VAL A 53 -4.59 -16.79 -15.32
N PRO A 54 -4.33 -17.76 -14.41
CA PRO A 54 -5.06 -19.01 -14.36
C PRO A 54 -6.56 -18.77 -14.15
N ARG A 55 -7.42 -19.56 -14.80
CA ARG A 55 -8.86 -19.38 -14.70
C ARG A 55 -9.56 -20.65 -14.25
N LEU A 56 -10.65 -20.47 -13.52
CA LEU A 56 -11.61 -21.52 -13.18
C LEU A 56 -12.51 -21.84 -14.39
N PRO A 57 -13.28 -22.95 -14.35
CA PRO A 57 -14.20 -23.30 -15.45
C PRO A 57 -15.26 -22.24 -15.76
N ASP A 58 -15.61 -21.39 -14.81
CA ASP A 58 -16.54 -20.27 -14.96
C ASP A 58 -15.89 -19.01 -15.56
N GLY A 59 -14.57 -19.05 -15.85
CA GLY A 59 -13.81 -17.95 -16.39
C GLY A 59 -13.25 -16.98 -15.33
N SER A 60 -13.59 -17.13 -14.06
CA SER A 60 -13.04 -16.29 -12.99
C SER A 60 -11.56 -16.61 -12.72
N PRO A 61 -10.77 -15.66 -12.18
CA PRO A 61 -9.38 -15.89 -11.82
C PRO A 61 -9.23 -17.00 -10.77
N ASN A 62 -8.35 -17.97 -11.00
CA ASN A 62 -7.99 -18.98 -10.02
C ASN A 62 -6.78 -18.51 -9.21
N LEU A 63 -7.03 -17.76 -8.15
CA LEU A 63 -5.98 -17.24 -7.28
C LEU A 63 -5.27 -18.32 -6.45
N ASN A 64 -5.91 -19.51 -6.29
CA ASN A 64 -5.34 -20.66 -5.59
C ASN A 64 -4.53 -21.60 -6.51
N ALA A 65 -4.39 -21.28 -7.78
CA ALA A 65 -3.53 -22.04 -8.68
C ALA A 65 -2.09 -22.08 -8.14
N PRO A 66 -1.30 -23.10 -8.49
CA PRO A 66 0.10 -23.18 -8.08
C PRO A 66 0.87 -21.90 -8.42
N ALA A 67 1.84 -21.55 -7.57
CA ALA A 67 2.72 -20.42 -7.82
C ALA A 67 3.41 -20.56 -9.19
N PRO A 68 3.36 -19.54 -10.06
CA PRO A 68 4.05 -19.58 -11.36
C PRO A 68 5.56 -19.74 -11.15
N ARG A 69 6.20 -20.39 -12.10
CA ARG A 69 7.64 -20.62 -12.05
C ARG A 69 8.35 -20.01 -13.25
N ARG A 70 9.53 -19.50 -13.01
CA ARG A 70 10.44 -19.01 -14.03
C ARG A 70 11.17 -20.19 -14.74
N PRO A 71 11.83 -19.94 -15.87
CA PRO A 71 12.59 -20.96 -16.56
C PRO A 71 13.70 -21.62 -15.74
N ASP A 72 14.23 -20.92 -14.72
CA ASP A 72 15.21 -21.44 -13.77
C ASP A 72 14.60 -22.31 -12.65
N GLY A 73 13.30 -22.58 -12.73
CA GLY A 73 12.53 -23.38 -11.76
C GLY A 73 12.16 -22.65 -10.47
N LYS A 74 12.63 -21.43 -10.25
CA LYS A 74 12.29 -20.63 -9.06
C LYS A 74 10.88 -20.06 -9.17
N PRO A 75 10.17 -19.85 -8.04
CA PRO A 75 8.91 -19.14 -8.07
C PRO A 75 9.07 -17.76 -8.71
N ASP A 76 8.09 -17.36 -9.51
CA ASP A 76 8.02 -16.02 -10.06
C ASP A 76 7.31 -15.10 -9.07
N LEU A 77 8.02 -14.12 -8.54
CA LEU A 77 7.48 -13.12 -7.61
C LEU A 77 6.88 -11.91 -8.33
N SER A 78 6.97 -11.86 -9.67
CA SER A 78 6.45 -10.75 -10.46
C SER A 78 4.94 -10.61 -10.32
N GLY A 79 4.47 -9.36 -10.36
CA GLY A 79 3.06 -9.01 -10.25
C GLY A 79 2.86 -7.69 -9.53
N ILE A 80 1.62 -7.23 -9.49
CA ILE A 80 1.20 -6.12 -8.65
C ILE A 80 0.64 -6.70 -7.36
N TRP A 81 1.10 -6.19 -6.25
CA TRP A 81 0.78 -6.72 -4.93
C TRP A 81 0.24 -5.63 -4.03
N ASP A 82 -0.74 -6.00 -3.23
CA ASP A 82 -1.24 -5.19 -2.13
C ASP A 82 -1.21 -5.99 -0.84
N ILE A 83 -1.14 -5.30 0.29
CA ILE A 83 -1.20 -5.95 1.59
C ILE A 83 -2.60 -6.51 1.84
N GLU A 84 -2.71 -7.67 2.48
CA GLU A 84 -3.98 -8.23 2.91
C GLU A 84 -4.61 -7.32 3.97
N HIS A 85 -5.75 -6.70 3.63
CA HIS A 85 -6.50 -5.80 4.51
C HIS A 85 -7.55 -6.54 5.34
N ASN A 86 -8.06 -5.87 6.38
CA ASN A 86 -9.28 -6.25 7.11
C ASN A 86 -9.26 -7.61 7.79
N LYS A 87 -8.11 -8.04 8.24
CA LYS A 87 -7.98 -9.27 9.01
C LYS A 87 -8.10 -8.94 10.50
N PRO A 88 -9.21 -9.27 11.20
CA PRO A 88 -9.39 -8.91 12.60
C PRO A 88 -8.37 -9.60 13.49
N CYS A 89 -7.72 -8.86 14.39
CA CYS A 89 -6.93 -9.46 15.44
C CYS A 89 -7.79 -10.33 16.33
N PRO A 90 -7.37 -11.55 16.66
CA PRO A 90 -8.07 -12.35 17.65
C PRO A 90 -8.07 -11.64 19.01
N PRO A 91 -9.04 -11.98 19.89
CA PRO A 91 -8.99 -11.54 21.28
C PRO A 91 -7.62 -11.87 21.90
N GLY A 92 -6.93 -10.86 22.43
CA GLY A 92 -5.57 -11.02 22.99
C GLY A 92 -4.46 -10.47 22.08
N GLY A 93 -4.79 -9.97 20.88
CA GLY A 93 -3.88 -9.30 19.96
C GLY A 93 -3.38 -10.18 18.80
N CYS A 94 -2.55 -9.62 17.94
CA CYS A 94 -1.98 -10.29 16.78
C CYS A 94 -0.54 -10.72 17.05
N ALA A 95 -0.24 -11.99 16.80
CA ALA A 95 1.12 -12.52 16.82
C ALA A 95 1.92 -12.10 15.57
N ASP A 96 1.23 -11.94 14.46
CA ASP A 96 1.76 -11.51 13.17
C ASP A 96 1.46 -10.02 12.94
N MET A 97 2.20 -9.41 12.01
CA MET A 97 1.98 -8.05 11.59
C MET A 97 0.56 -7.90 11.06
N TYR A 98 -0.19 -7.03 11.73
CA TYR A 98 -1.60 -6.88 11.46
C TYR A 98 -1.90 -5.47 10.97
N ILE A 99 -2.63 -5.36 9.89
CA ILE A 99 -3.08 -4.08 9.38
C ILE A 99 -4.51 -3.84 9.82
N GLY A 100 -4.71 -2.86 10.71
CA GLY A 100 -5.99 -2.22 10.92
C GLY A 100 -6.39 -1.43 9.66
N GLU A 101 -7.57 -0.83 9.66
CA GLU A 101 -8.21 -0.27 8.46
C GLU A 101 -7.38 0.78 7.70
N GLU A 102 -6.32 1.37 8.28
CA GLU A 102 -5.60 2.46 7.63
C GLU A 102 -4.06 2.33 7.63
N PHE A 103 -3.43 1.86 8.71
CA PHE A 103 -1.97 1.79 8.80
C PHE A 103 -1.50 0.71 9.77
N LEU A 104 -0.38 0.11 9.40
CA LEU A 104 0.28 -0.87 10.24
C LEU A 104 0.86 -0.22 11.49
N ASP A 105 0.51 -0.82 12.62
CA ASP A 105 1.15 -0.59 13.89
C ASP A 105 1.87 -1.87 14.35
N ILE A 106 3.18 -1.92 14.18
CA ILE A 106 4.00 -3.07 14.59
C ILE A 106 3.95 -3.25 16.11
N GLY A 107 3.81 -2.16 16.86
CA GLY A 107 3.70 -2.18 18.32
C GLY A 107 2.41 -2.84 18.84
N TRP A 108 1.46 -3.15 17.98
CA TRP A 108 0.22 -3.84 18.31
C TRP A 108 0.36 -5.36 18.44
N SER A 109 1.54 -5.92 18.21
CA SER A 109 1.75 -7.31 18.59
C SER A 109 1.46 -7.46 20.08
N ILE A 110 0.78 -8.55 20.47
CA ILE A 110 0.40 -8.84 21.87
C ILE A 110 1.57 -8.79 22.86
N HIS A 111 2.78 -8.87 22.36
CA HIS A 111 4.00 -8.87 23.18
C HIS A 111 4.73 -7.54 23.19
N GLY A 112 4.26 -6.53 22.40
CA GLY A 112 5.00 -5.30 22.13
C GLY A 112 6.33 -5.56 21.44
N LEU A 113 7.05 -4.51 21.08
CA LEU A 113 8.40 -4.63 20.56
C LEU A 113 9.42 -4.60 21.73
N PRO A 114 10.52 -5.35 21.62
CA PRO A 114 11.54 -5.43 22.67
C PRO A 114 12.47 -4.20 22.64
N TYR A 115 11.92 -3.01 22.84
CA TYR A 115 12.66 -1.75 22.75
C TYR A 115 13.81 -1.66 23.77
N GLN A 116 14.90 -1.04 23.35
CA GLN A 116 15.82 -0.39 24.29
C GLN A 116 15.10 0.79 24.98
N PRO A 117 15.51 1.19 26.21
CA PRO A 117 14.82 2.25 26.94
C PRO A 117 14.64 3.56 26.17
N TRP A 118 15.67 4.02 25.47
CA TRP A 118 15.59 5.22 24.64
C TRP A 118 14.62 5.08 23.47
N ALA A 119 14.57 3.89 22.86
CA ALA A 119 13.69 3.62 21.71
C ALA A 119 12.22 3.63 22.14
N ALA A 120 11.90 3.08 23.31
CA ALA A 120 10.57 3.15 23.90
C ALA A 120 10.15 4.61 24.16
N GLU A 121 11.04 5.42 24.72
CA GLU A 121 10.77 6.84 25.00
C GLU A 121 10.56 7.64 23.71
N VAL A 122 11.41 7.43 22.70
CA VAL A 122 11.27 8.09 21.40
C VAL A 122 9.97 7.69 20.70
N THR A 123 9.63 6.40 20.70
CA THR A 123 8.37 5.91 20.12
C THR A 123 7.17 6.54 20.81
N LYS A 124 7.17 6.62 22.14
CA LYS A 124 6.11 7.29 22.88
C LYS A 124 5.94 8.76 22.48
N LYS A 125 7.03 9.52 22.41
CA LYS A 125 7.00 10.93 21.99
C LYS A 125 6.47 11.09 20.56
N ARG A 126 6.91 10.24 19.64
CA ARG A 126 6.46 10.26 18.24
C ARG A 126 4.97 9.95 18.09
N THR A 127 4.45 9.04 18.92
CA THR A 127 3.01 8.73 18.97
C THR A 127 2.21 9.92 19.53
N GLU A 128 2.70 10.56 20.60
CA GLU A 128 2.06 11.75 21.20
C GLU A 128 2.03 12.95 20.23
N ASP A 129 3.04 13.07 19.35
CA ASP A 129 3.16 14.11 18.32
C ASP A 129 2.34 13.80 17.05
N ASN A 130 1.48 12.77 17.09
CA ASN A 130 0.63 12.35 15.95
C ASN A 130 1.40 12.11 14.64
N GLY A 131 2.66 11.71 14.71
CA GLY A 131 3.46 11.41 13.54
C GLY A 131 3.93 12.62 12.73
N MET A 132 3.90 13.82 13.31
CA MET A 132 4.36 15.05 12.63
C MET A 132 5.81 14.95 12.14
N ALA A 133 6.67 14.24 12.90
CA ALA A 133 8.07 14.00 12.53
C ALA A 133 8.27 12.76 11.64
N ASP A 134 7.20 12.11 11.18
CA ASP A 134 7.30 10.94 10.28
C ASP A 134 7.99 11.35 8.96
N PRO A 135 9.01 10.62 8.50
CA PRO A 135 9.65 10.88 7.21
C PRO A 135 8.67 11.01 6.04
N ILE A 136 7.58 10.23 6.03
CA ILE A 136 6.55 10.30 4.98
C ILE A 136 5.83 11.66 4.99
N SER A 137 5.55 12.24 6.15
CA SER A 137 4.92 13.55 6.23
C SER A 137 5.80 14.69 5.67
N HIS A 138 7.09 14.41 5.51
CA HIS A 138 8.07 15.28 4.88
C HIS A 138 8.45 14.84 3.45
N CYS A 139 7.65 13.99 2.83
CA CYS A 139 7.88 13.43 1.49
C CYS A 139 9.20 12.67 1.34
N LEU A 140 9.71 12.11 2.44
CA LEU A 140 10.86 11.21 2.42
C LEU A 140 10.39 9.75 2.23
N PRO A 141 11.26 8.86 1.73
CA PRO A 141 10.92 7.46 1.55
C PRO A 141 10.47 6.78 2.85
N ALA A 142 9.46 5.93 2.74
CA ALA A 142 8.90 5.18 3.87
C ALA A 142 9.87 4.15 4.49
N GLY A 143 10.89 3.75 3.75
CA GLY A 143 11.70 2.59 4.09
C GLY A 143 11.03 1.27 3.70
N ILE A 144 11.71 0.16 3.99
CA ILE A 144 11.27 -1.17 3.52
C ILE A 144 10.01 -1.65 4.24
N VAL A 145 10.06 -1.72 5.58
CA VAL A 145 8.99 -2.33 6.37
C VAL A 145 7.70 -1.57 6.20
N LYS A 146 7.75 -0.27 6.42
CA LYS A 146 6.59 0.60 6.27
C LYS A 146 6.07 0.63 4.84
N GLY A 147 6.97 0.65 3.84
CA GLY A 147 6.60 0.58 2.42
C GLY A 147 5.89 -0.71 2.02
N LEU A 148 6.15 -1.83 2.71
CA LEU A 148 5.46 -3.11 2.47
C LEU A 148 4.09 -3.19 3.15
N THR A 149 3.78 -2.29 4.08
CA THR A 149 2.60 -2.37 4.94
C THR A 149 1.57 -1.28 4.65
N ILE A 150 1.94 -0.22 3.97
CA ILE A 150 1.00 0.81 3.54
C ILE A 150 0.10 0.25 2.43
N PRO A 151 -1.23 0.51 2.46
CA PRO A 151 -2.19 0.02 1.48
C PRO A 151 -2.12 0.80 0.16
N LEU A 152 -0.96 0.75 -0.48
CA LEU A 152 -0.70 1.27 -1.82
C LEU A 152 0.00 0.18 -2.62
N PHE A 153 -0.23 0.12 -3.90
CA PHE A 153 0.27 -0.97 -4.74
C PHE A 153 1.78 -0.94 -4.89
N ARG A 154 2.33 -2.14 -5.04
CA ARG A 154 3.73 -2.34 -5.41
C ARG A 154 3.83 -3.35 -6.54
N LYS A 155 4.68 -3.05 -7.51
CA LYS A 155 4.96 -3.94 -8.64
C LYS A 155 6.31 -4.58 -8.45
N MET A 156 6.34 -5.89 -8.39
CA MET A 156 7.56 -6.68 -8.38
C MET A 156 7.89 -7.11 -9.79
N ILE A 157 9.13 -6.91 -10.20
CA ILE A 157 9.66 -7.29 -11.51
C ILE A 157 10.89 -8.14 -11.27
N GLN A 158 10.75 -9.44 -11.51
CA GLN A 158 11.85 -10.39 -11.31
C GLN A 158 12.56 -10.67 -12.62
N MET A 159 13.86 -10.38 -12.63
CA MET A 159 14.79 -10.62 -13.74
C MET A 159 15.87 -11.60 -13.32
N PRO A 160 16.67 -12.15 -14.26
CA PRO A 160 17.88 -12.89 -13.88
C PRO A 160 18.81 -12.03 -13.02
N GLY A 161 19.12 -12.49 -11.81
CA GLY A 161 20.03 -11.81 -10.88
C GLY A 161 19.48 -10.54 -10.20
N LEU A 162 18.23 -10.17 -10.40
CA LEU A 162 17.68 -8.94 -9.83
C LEU A 162 16.16 -9.04 -9.62
N LEU A 163 15.69 -8.65 -8.44
CA LEU A 163 14.29 -8.35 -8.18
C LEU A 163 14.16 -6.84 -7.93
N VAL A 164 13.30 -6.16 -8.72
CA VAL A 164 12.96 -4.75 -8.53
C VAL A 164 11.56 -4.65 -7.94
N ILE A 165 11.42 -3.85 -6.90
CA ILE A 165 10.13 -3.50 -6.31
C ILE A 165 9.91 -2.02 -6.57
N LEU A 166 8.86 -1.70 -7.33
CA LEU A 166 8.37 -0.35 -7.56
C LEU A 166 7.20 -0.11 -6.61
N ASN A 167 7.18 1.01 -5.92
CA ASN A 167 6.09 1.38 -5.01
C ASN A 167 5.39 2.62 -5.54
N GLU A 168 4.07 2.64 -5.50
CA GLU A 168 3.29 3.86 -5.75
C GLU A 168 3.68 4.94 -4.73
N LEU A 169 3.80 4.56 -3.46
CA LEU A 169 4.14 5.49 -2.39
C LEU A 169 5.47 6.21 -2.69
N GLY A 170 5.34 7.52 -2.95
CA GLY A 170 6.46 8.38 -3.27
C GLY A 170 7.23 7.98 -4.53
N SER A 171 6.59 7.25 -5.45
CA SER A 171 7.20 6.74 -6.69
C SER A 171 8.59 6.14 -6.46
N SER A 172 8.72 5.37 -5.39
CA SER A 172 10.00 4.83 -4.92
C SER A 172 10.29 3.46 -5.50
N TYR A 173 11.57 3.08 -5.48
CA TYR A 173 11.98 1.74 -5.92
C TYR A 173 12.97 1.12 -4.95
N ARG A 174 13.08 -0.21 -5.04
CA ARG A 174 14.07 -1.02 -4.33
C ARG A 174 14.66 -2.06 -5.28
N GLN A 175 15.97 -2.29 -5.18
CA GLN A 175 16.69 -3.33 -5.90
C GLN A 175 17.16 -4.40 -4.93
N ILE A 176 16.91 -5.66 -5.25
CA ILE A 176 17.38 -6.82 -4.52
C ILE A 176 18.23 -7.64 -5.47
N PHE A 177 19.53 -7.69 -5.24
CA PHE A 177 20.47 -8.38 -6.10
C PHE A 177 20.50 -9.87 -5.75
N THR A 178 20.19 -10.73 -6.74
CA THR A 178 20.10 -12.20 -6.57
C THR A 178 21.11 -12.93 -7.45
N ASP A 179 22.14 -12.24 -7.90
CA ASP A 179 23.21 -12.74 -8.77
C ASP A 179 24.38 -13.39 -8.01
N GLY A 180 24.25 -13.55 -6.69
CA GLY A 180 25.25 -14.18 -5.84
C GLY A 180 26.36 -13.25 -5.35
N ARG A 181 26.23 -11.92 -5.62
CA ARG A 181 27.19 -10.97 -5.08
C ARG A 181 27.17 -10.92 -3.55
N PRO A 182 28.30 -10.69 -2.89
CA PRO A 182 28.34 -10.46 -1.44
C PRO A 182 27.74 -9.10 -1.06
N MET A 183 27.36 -8.95 0.20
CA MET A 183 27.01 -7.65 0.78
C MET A 183 28.26 -6.75 0.71
N PRO A 184 28.17 -5.56 0.07
CA PRO A 184 29.30 -4.64 0.00
C PRO A 184 29.52 -3.92 1.33
N SER A 185 30.68 -3.28 1.48
CA SER A 185 30.85 -2.20 2.46
C SER A 185 29.90 -1.04 2.14
N ILE A 186 29.24 -0.52 3.14
CA ILE A 186 28.26 0.56 2.97
C ILE A 186 28.89 1.87 3.43
N ASP A 187 29.32 2.68 2.46
CA ASP A 187 29.92 3.98 2.75
C ASP A 187 28.87 5.10 2.77
N GLN A 188 27.71 4.88 2.11
CA GLN A 188 26.61 5.85 2.03
C GLN A 188 25.29 5.18 2.39
N PRO A 189 24.78 5.35 3.63
CA PRO A 189 23.50 4.84 4.05
C PRO A 189 22.33 5.45 3.25
N THR A 190 21.32 4.64 2.96
CA THR A 190 20.11 5.04 2.23
C THR A 190 18.85 4.70 3.01
N PHE A 191 17.69 5.22 2.56
CA PHE A 191 16.41 4.88 3.19
C PHE A 191 16.04 3.41 3.05
N ASN A 192 16.39 2.78 1.93
CA ASN A 192 16.08 1.37 1.65
C ASN A 192 17.28 0.43 1.86
N GLY A 193 18.41 0.95 2.34
CA GLY A 193 19.62 0.16 2.50
C GLY A 193 20.12 -0.42 1.19
N TYR A 194 20.97 -1.45 1.29
CA TYR A 194 21.44 -2.28 0.18
C TYR A 194 21.00 -3.72 0.41
N SER A 195 20.39 -4.36 -0.59
CA SER A 195 19.76 -5.67 -0.44
C SER A 195 20.42 -6.71 -1.34
N VAL A 196 20.82 -7.82 -0.75
CA VAL A 196 21.26 -9.04 -1.45
C VAL A 196 20.33 -10.20 -1.12
N GLY A 197 20.01 -11.00 -2.12
CA GLY A 197 19.09 -12.13 -1.98
C GLY A 197 19.69 -13.44 -2.45
N ARG A 198 19.29 -14.53 -1.81
CA ARG A 198 19.60 -15.89 -2.22
C ARG A 198 18.36 -16.76 -2.15
N TRP A 199 18.27 -17.74 -3.04
CA TRP A 199 17.18 -18.71 -3.01
C TRP A 199 17.49 -19.87 -2.09
N GLU A 200 16.58 -20.16 -1.17
CA GLU A 200 16.56 -21.36 -0.32
C GLU A 200 15.30 -22.18 -0.70
N GLY A 201 15.46 -23.15 -1.60
CA GLY A 201 14.32 -23.84 -2.20
C GLY A 201 13.40 -22.87 -2.94
N ASP A 202 12.16 -22.76 -2.51
CA ASP A 202 11.12 -21.88 -3.07
C ASP A 202 11.00 -20.51 -2.34
N THR A 203 11.91 -20.23 -1.41
CA THR A 203 11.92 -18.99 -0.65
C THR A 203 13.11 -18.12 -1.06
N LEU A 204 12.84 -16.87 -1.42
CA LEU A 204 13.88 -15.86 -1.59
C LEU A 204 14.21 -15.25 -0.23
N VAL A 205 15.41 -15.47 0.26
CA VAL A 205 15.93 -14.87 1.50
C VAL A 205 16.75 -13.66 1.15
N VAL A 206 16.39 -12.51 1.71
CA VAL A 206 17.00 -11.21 1.44
C VAL A 206 17.61 -10.66 2.71
N GLU A 207 18.86 -10.25 2.65
CA GLU A 207 19.53 -9.51 3.70
C GLU A 207 19.71 -8.06 3.26
N THR A 208 19.42 -7.11 4.17
CA THR A 208 19.56 -5.69 3.90
C THR A 208 20.24 -4.98 5.07
N THR A 209 21.22 -4.16 4.74
CA THR A 209 21.95 -3.30 5.69
C THR A 209 22.19 -1.92 5.08
N GLY A 210 22.84 -1.01 5.79
CA GLY A 210 23.18 0.31 5.28
C GLY A 210 22.00 1.29 5.28
N PHE A 211 21.18 1.22 6.31
CA PHE A 211 20.08 2.15 6.52
C PHE A 211 20.57 3.51 7.02
N LYS A 212 19.87 4.55 6.63
CA LYS A 212 19.97 5.84 7.35
C LYS A 212 19.48 5.68 8.75
N ASP A 213 20.11 6.39 9.67
CA ASP A 213 19.65 6.46 11.05
C ASP A 213 18.27 7.13 11.16
N GLN A 214 17.54 6.82 12.24
CA GLN A 214 16.23 7.41 12.58
C GLN A 214 15.09 7.11 11.60
N MET A 215 15.17 6.03 10.85
CA MET A 215 14.02 5.55 10.06
C MET A 215 12.88 5.11 10.97
N TRP A 216 11.66 5.14 10.45
CA TRP A 216 10.46 4.68 11.14
C TRP A 216 9.98 3.37 10.53
N LEU A 217 9.73 2.37 11.37
CA LEU A 217 9.22 1.07 10.92
C LEU A 217 7.69 1.04 10.81
N ASP A 218 7.01 1.87 11.61
CA ASP A 218 5.55 1.90 11.73
C ASP A 218 5.02 3.32 11.95
N ARG A 219 3.72 3.42 12.15
CA ARG A 219 3.02 4.69 12.43
C ARG A 219 3.40 5.29 13.79
N ASN A 220 3.72 4.45 14.78
CA ASN A 220 4.11 4.92 16.11
C ASN A 220 5.53 5.48 16.14
N GLY A 221 6.26 5.31 15.05
CA GLY A 221 7.63 5.79 14.95
C GLY A 221 8.64 4.90 15.64
N SER A 222 8.39 3.58 15.67
CA SER A 222 9.37 2.59 16.09
C SER A 222 10.66 2.77 15.31
N PRO A 223 11.81 3.03 15.97
CA PRO A 223 13.03 3.41 15.27
C PRO A 223 13.68 2.24 14.54
N LEU A 224 14.31 2.53 13.42
CA LEU A 224 15.31 1.70 12.75
C LEU A 224 16.59 2.53 12.64
N THR A 225 17.71 2.00 13.12
CA THR A 225 18.99 2.71 13.13
C THR A 225 19.92 2.26 12.01
N ASP A 226 21.04 2.94 11.88
CA ASP A 226 22.13 2.57 10.97
C ASP A 226 22.79 1.22 11.30
N ALA A 227 22.59 0.70 12.52
CA ALA A 227 23.09 -0.62 12.95
C ALA A 227 22.17 -1.76 12.53
N ALA A 228 21.01 -1.45 11.95
CA ALA A 228 19.99 -2.46 11.63
C ALA A 228 20.42 -3.39 10.51
N LYS A 229 20.06 -4.65 10.66
CA LYS A 229 20.01 -5.68 9.64
C LYS A 229 18.58 -6.19 9.52
N LEU A 230 18.02 -6.14 8.31
CA LEU A 230 16.77 -6.81 7.99
C LEU A 230 17.06 -8.14 7.29
N THR A 231 16.32 -9.17 7.68
CA THR A 231 16.26 -10.44 6.94
C THR A 231 14.82 -10.67 6.54
N GLU A 232 14.57 -10.79 5.24
CA GLU A 232 13.23 -10.99 4.68
C GLU A 232 13.17 -12.32 3.97
N ARG A 233 12.06 -13.03 4.11
CA ARG A 233 11.80 -14.32 3.47
C ARG A 233 10.53 -14.23 2.64
N PHE A 234 10.69 -14.15 1.33
CA PHE A 234 9.58 -14.07 0.37
C PHE A 234 9.20 -15.48 -0.07
N HIS A 235 7.99 -15.90 0.21
CA HIS A 235 7.45 -17.19 -0.17
C HIS A 235 6.13 -17.03 -0.92
N ARG A 236 6.11 -17.30 -2.23
CA ARG A 236 4.88 -17.27 -3.01
C ARG A 236 4.13 -18.58 -2.82
N VAL A 237 3.07 -18.53 -2.00
CA VAL A 237 2.26 -19.69 -1.60
C VAL A 237 1.50 -20.27 -2.79
N ASN A 238 0.88 -19.40 -3.59
CA ASN A 238 0.10 -19.75 -4.77
C ASN A 238 0.10 -18.57 -5.76
N PHE A 239 -0.72 -18.63 -6.81
CA PHE A 239 -0.79 -17.55 -7.79
C PHE A 239 -1.14 -16.21 -7.15
N GLY A 240 -2.12 -16.20 -6.24
CA GLY A 240 -2.69 -14.99 -5.66
C GLY A 240 -2.05 -14.51 -4.34
N LYS A 241 -1.17 -15.32 -3.73
CA LYS A 241 -0.70 -15.05 -2.36
C LYS A 241 0.82 -15.13 -2.23
N LEU A 242 1.40 -14.08 -1.65
CA LEU A 242 2.80 -13.98 -1.27
C LEU A 242 2.91 -13.70 0.23
N GLU A 243 3.62 -14.55 0.95
CA GLU A 243 3.98 -14.34 2.35
C GLU A 243 5.38 -13.75 2.46
N ILE A 244 5.55 -12.77 3.32
CA ILE A 244 6.83 -12.13 3.60
C ILE A 244 7.05 -12.16 5.11
N GLU A 245 8.07 -12.88 5.56
CA GLU A 245 8.53 -12.85 6.95
C GLU A 245 9.69 -11.86 7.04
N ILE A 246 9.62 -10.91 7.98
CA ILE A 246 10.64 -9.87 8.17
C ILE A 246 11.19 -9.99 9.59
N THR A 247 12.47 -10.26 9.69
CA THR A 247 13.23 -10.19 10.96
C THR A 247 14.02 -8.90 11.00
N VAL A 248 13.81 -8.13 12.07
CA VAL A 248 14.55 -6.91 12.39
C VAL A 248 15.56 -7.24 13.47
N ASP A 249 16.83 -7.06 13.17
CA ASP A 249 17.96 -7.14 14.11
C ASP A 249 18.64 -5.76 14.16
N ASP A 250 18.31 -5.00 15.20
CA ASP A 250 18.87 -3.67 15.43
C ASP A 250 19.22 -3.52 16.93
N PRO A 251 20.45 -3.86 17.29
CA PRO A 251 20.87 -3.88 18.69
C PRO A 251 20.92 -2.50 19.35
N LYS A 252 20.93 -1.41 18.56
CA LYS A 252 20.81 -0.06 19.10
C LYS A 252 19.39 0.24 19.57
N ALA A 253 18.37 -0.22 18.83
CA ALA A 253 16.97 0.10 19.09
C ALA A 253 16.24 -0.99 19.89
N TYR A 254 16.65 -2.25 19.78
CA TYR A 254 15.98 -3.40 20.38
C TYR A 254 16.91 -4.26 21.21
N THR A 255 16.37 -4.86 22.27
CA THR A 255 17.13 -5.74 23.19
C THR A 255 17.37 -7.13 22.61
N LYS A 256 16.61 -7.50 21.56
CA LYS A 256 16.75 -8.77 20.81
C LYS A 256 16.11 -8.62 19.43
N PRO A 257 16.52 -9.43 18.45
CA PRO A 257 15.81 -9.51 17.18
C PRO A 257 14.34 -9.90 17.37
N TRP A 258 13.49 -9.45 16.45
CA TRP A 258 12.07 -9.78 16.41
C TRP A 258 11.61 -9.97 14.98
N THR A 259 10.53 -10.73 14.80
CA THR A 259 10.04 -11.15 13.48
C THR A 259 8.55 -10.89 13.36
N VAL A 260 8.14 -10.44 12.18
CA VAL A 260 6.73 -10.25 11.79
C VAL A 260 6.47 -10.87 10.42
N LYS A 261 5.22 -11.20 10.15
CA LYS A 261 4.78 -11.77 8.89
C LYS A 261 3.75 -10.88 8.21
N LEU A 262 3.86 -10.75 6.91
CA LEU A 262 2.94 -10.05 6.03
C LEU A 262 2.36 -11.02 5.03
N THR A 263 1.10 -10.81 4.66
CA THR A 263 0.50 -11.40 3.47
C THR A 263 0.28 -10.31 2.44
N GLN A 264 0.73 -10.57 1.21
CA GLN A 264 0.45 -9.75 0.05
C GLN A 264 -0.49 -10.51 -0.87
N LEU A 265 -1.51 -9.86 -1.37
CA LEU A 265 -2.45 -10.40 -2.34
C LEU A 265 -2.18 -9.80 -3.71
N ILE A 266 -2.27 -10.64 -4.76
CA ILE A 266 -2.08 -10.16 -6.13
C ILE A 266 -3.24 -9.26 -6.52
N VAL A 267 -2.92 -8.15 -7.18
CA VAL A 267 -3.91 -7.25 -7.77
C VAL A 267 -3.87 -7.44 -9.28
N LEU A 268 -5.04 -7.70 -9.86
CA LEU A 268 -5.18 -7.99 -11.28
C LEU A 268 -5.80 -6.81 -12.03
N ASP A 269 -5.57 -6.79 -13.33
CA ASP A 269 -6.23 -5.91 -14.29
C ASP A 269 -6.04 -4.42 -14.00
N THR A 270 -4.87 -4.08 -13.46
CA THR A 270 -4.45 -2.70 -13.16
C THR A 270 -2.95 -2.51 -13.37
N GLU A 271 -2.50 -1.26 -13.29
CA GLU A 271 -1.08 -0.86 -13.27
C GLU A 271 -0.85 0.17 -12.16
N LEU A 272 0.42 0.42 -11.83
CA LEU A 272 0.79 1.45 -10.87
C LEU A 272 0.47 2.84 -11.40
N ILE A 273 0.11 3.74 -10.50
CA ILE A 273 -0.02 5.18 -10.78
C ILE A 273 1.08 5.95 -10.04
N ASP A 274 1.33 7.15 -10.48
CA ASP A 274 2.24 8.07 -9.78
C ASP A 274 1.55 8.59 -8.51
N TYR A 275 2.18 8.38 -7.36
CA TYR A 275 1.78 9.02 -6.12
C TYR A 275 2.81 10.08 -5.73
N ILE A 276 2.53 11.32 -6.07
CA ILE A 276 3.42 12.45 -5.82
C ILE A 276 3.04 13.12 -4.51
N CYS A 277 3.88 13.00 -3.51
CA CYS A 277 3.65 13.43 -2.14
C CYS A 277 3.21 14.92 -2.01
N VAL A 278 3.73 15.80 -2.85
CA VAL A 278 3.43 17.24 -2.81
C VAL A 278 2.35 17.67 -3.81
N GLU A 279 1.81 16.73 -4.58
CA GLU A 279 0.79 17.04 -5.57
C GLU A 279 -0.52 17.43 -4.87
N ASN A 280 -1.04 18.61 -5.21
CA ASN A 280 -2.24 19.19 -4.59
C ASN A 280 -2.14 19.48 -3.08
N GLU A 281 -0.94 19.41 -2.48
CA GLU A 281 -0.72 19.75 -1.07
C GLU A 281 -0.92 21.25 -0.83
N LYS A 282 -1.95 21.59 -0.04
CA LYS A 282 -2.30 22.97 0.27
C LYS A 282 -1.90 23.38 1.69
N ASP A 283 -1.59 22.42 2.54
CA ASP A 283 -1.33 22.62 3.96
C ASP A 283 0.18 22.61 4.33
N ALA A 284 1.06 22.36 3.37
CA ALA A 284 2.52 22.31 3.59
C ALA A 284 3.08 23.57 4.26
N THR A 285 2.49 24.74 4.00
CA THR A 285 2.85 26.00 4.67
C THR A 285 2.48 26.00 6.14
N ARG A 286 1.35 25.44 6.54
CA ARG A 286 0.89 25.35 7.93
C ARG A 286 1.82 24.45 8.75
N TYR A 287 2.26 23.32 8.20
CA TYR A 287 3.22 22.43 8.88
C TYR A 287 4.59 23.07 9.10
N ARG A 288 5.01 23.98 8.22
CA ARG A 288 6.29 24.72 8.36
C ARG A 288 6.22 25.84 9.40
N GLU A 289 5.07 26.43 9.63
CA GLU A 289 4.87 27.55 10.57
C GLU A 289 4.80 27.09 12.03
N THR A 290 4.34 25.86 12.29
CA THR A 290 4.25 25.28 13.65
C THR A 290 5.59 24.79 14.21
N ASN A 291 6.65 24.74 13.37
CA ASN A 291 7.99 24.28 13.75
C ASN A 291 9.03 25.42 13.89
N LYS A 292 8.57 26.68 14.12
CA LYS A 292 9.47 27.81 14.46
C LYS A 292 9.45 28.14 15.94
#